data_d99d7e67bfda7cdc4c3dc1571801dd17
#
_entry.id   d99d7e67bfda7cdc4c3dc1571801dd17
#
_cell.length_a   1.000
_cell.length_b   1.000
_cell.length_c   1.000
_cell.angle_alpha   90.00
_cell.angle_beta   90.00
_cell.angle_gamma   90.00
#
_symmetry.space_group_name_H-M   'P 1'
#
loop_
_entity.id
_entity.type
_entity.pdbx_description
1 polymer ?
#
loop_
_entity_poly.entity_id
_entity_poly.type
_entity_poly.pdbx_seq_one_letter_code
_entity_poly.pdbx_strand_id
1 'polypeptide(L)'
;MPYLFPAIVLSALTLNFWCLNYLLPAVGMVLFLLGFRAMARENPWFRAGWVLSLLRALCLFPALVLNTTIWFADTSLSYFLALGSSLLLLALLVCLWQGLKALPERTGLPLRTKSAGALVAWDAAVLLLGLLEYQGVFLGWVLLAVYLWLLYRVYQPFRALDDHGYAPPAGRVRLPDRWLGGGLSACLALGLLLGYLLGGSYPMDWQPADPAAHNSVAETKAHLVDLGFPQGVLEDLRPEGIAACEGALAVTVKTEDHPTVTSWTIGAEPPAEELRITSVGVKLPGERETWRIFHHFQWLVNPGFYGTEAIQLWPPTRLEEAWVIPEGQAFTGQVLYDRDGRVYTAPYFFLGDQSYTQADFFGPQQGTDPFAAFSLPRAGENQRGYLSYSIVENKTDYLLSAWVNYTHQKTWAQYPAKTAMAARMAGGWNGERAFVTIQDALQFSPDEVGDE
;
A
#
# COMPACT_ATOMS: atom_id res chain seq x y z
N MET A 1 -33.36 -14.62 18.89
CA MET A 1 -32.60 -13.49 18.31
C MET A 1 -31.15 -13.83 18.00
N PRO A 2 -30.87 -14.88 17.25
CA PRO A 2 -29.53 -15.48 17.17
C PRO A 2 -28.45 -14.61 16.49
N TYR A 3 -28.84 -13.63 15.65
CA TYR A 3 -27.88 -12.88 14.83
C TYR A 3 -27.43 -11.54 15.43
N LEU A 4 -28.27 -10.82 16.20
CA LEU A 4 -28.00 -9.44 16.62
C LEU A 4 -26.88 -9.35 17.66
N PHE A 5 -26.83 -10.24 18.67
CA PHE A 5 -25.77 -10.23 19.66
C PHE A 5 -24.40 -10.57 19.07
N PRO A 6 -24.23 -11.68 18.28
CA PRO A 6 -22.97 -11.92 17.60
C PRO A 6 -22.55 -10.78 16.64
N ALA A 7 -23.53 -10.10 16.00
CA ALA A 7 -23.24 -8.95 15.15
C ALA A 7 -22.57 -7.79 15.91
N ILE A 8 -23.06 -7.51 17.15
CA ILE A 8 -22.44 -6.50 18.01
C ILE A 8 -21.01 -6.87 18.34
N VAL A 9 -20.81 -8.12 18.82
CA VAL A 9 -19.48 -8.61 19.20
C VAL A 9 -18.48 -8.48 18.06
N LEU A 10 -18.83 -8.96 16.86
CA LEU A 10 -17.93 -8.99 15.72
C LEU A 10 -17.71 -7.63 15.05
N SER A 11 -18.68 -6.71 15.16
CA SER A 11 -18.56 -5.39 14.53
C SER A 11 -17.65 -4.42 15.28
N ALA A 12 -17.41 -4.62 16.57
CA ALA A 12 -16.59 -3.73 17.39
C ALA A 12 -15.26 -4.36 17.83
N LEU A 13 -15.05 -5.66 17.62
CA LEU A 13 -13.77 -6.33 17.85
C LEU A 13 -12.82 -6.03 16.69
N THR A 14 -11.85 -5.14 16.92
CA THR A 14 -10.75 -4.86 16.00
C THR A 14 -9.49 -5.59 16.46
N LEU A 15 -9.26 -6.77 15.92
CA LEU A 15 -8.04 -7.53 16.16
C LEU A 15 -7.08 -7.30 15.00
N ASN A 16 -5.99 -6.58 15.25
CA ASN A 16 -5.01 -6.18 14.22
C ASN A 16 -4.02 -7.30 13.85
N PHE A 17 -4.53 -8.52 13.63
CA PHE A 17 -3.72 -9.61 13.10
C PHE A 17 -4.52 -10.40 12.07
N TRP A 18 -3.85 -10.91 11.03
CA TRP A 18 -4.42 -11.74 9.96
C TRP A 18 -5.70 -11.18 9.31
N CYS A 19 -5.77 -9.88 9.12
CA CYS A 19 -6.92 -9.18 8.53
C CYS A 19 -8.24 -9.31 9.31
N LEU A 20 -8.21 -9.76 10.57
CA LEU A 20 -9.42 -9.92 11.39
C LEU A 20 -10.12 -8.59 11.66
N ASN A 21 -9.38 -7.48 11.70
CA ASN A 21 -9.93 -6.13 11.79
C ASN A 21 -10.85 -5.75 10.62
N TYR A 22 -10.80 -6.49 9.51
CA TYR A 22 -11.68 -6.32 8.35
C TYR A 22 -12.72 -7.44 8.24
N LEU A 23 -12.29 -8.69 8.48
CA LEU A 23 -13.15 -9.86 8.36
C LEU A 23 -14.26 -9.89 9.42
N LEU A 24 -13.92 -9.60 10.69
CA LEU A 24 -14.90 -9.62 11.77
C LEU A 24 -16.02 -8.58 11.57
N PRO A 25 -15.74 -7.30 11.25
CA PRO A 25 -16.78 -6.35 10.92
C PRO A 25 -17.62 -6.73 9.69
N ALA A 26 -17.02 -7.39 8.69
CA ALA A 26 -17.76 -7.87 7.52
C ALA A 26 -18.78 -8.96 7.88
N VAL A 27 -18.38 -9.94 8.67
CA VAL A 27 -19.28 -10.98 9.22
C VAL A 27 -20.33 -10.35 10.12
N GLY A 28 -19.92 -9.45 11.03
CA GLY A 28 -20.83 -8.71 11.91
C GLY A 28 -21.87 -7.92 11.12
N MET A 29 -21.49 -7.35 9.99
CA MET A 29 -22.40 -6.61 9.08
C MET A 29 -23.47 -7.55 8.47
N VAL A 30 -23.09 -8.73 7.98
CA VAL A 30 -24.05 -9.72 7.47
C VAL A 30 -25.01 -10.14 8.57
N LEU A 31 -24.52 -10.38 9.80
CA LEU A 31 -25.35 -10.73 10.94
C LEU A 31 -26.30 -9.62 11.37
N PHE A 32 -25.88 -8.34 11.33
CA PHE A 32 -26.78 -7.20 11.55
C PHE A 32 -27.89 -7.17 10.51
N LEU A 33 -27.56 -7.35 9.23
CA LEU A 33 -28.53 -7.38 8.15
C LEU A 33 -29.58 -8.49 8.37
N LEU A 34 -29.16 -9.71 8.70
CA LEU A 34 -30.06 -10.83 8.98
C LEU A 34 -30.87 -10.59 10.25
N GLY A 35 -30.25 -10.10 11.32
CA GLY A 35 -30.91 -9.84 12.61
C GLY A 35 -31.96 -8.75 12.54
N PHE A 36 -31.64 -7.60 11.94
CA PHE A 36 -32.62 -6.52 11.77
C PHE A 36 -33.72 -6.91 10.77
N ARG A 37 -33.41 -7.69 9.72
CA ARG A 37 -34.42 -8.24 8.80
C ARG A 37 -35.43 -9.11 9.55
N ALA A 38 -34.97 -9.99 10.44
CA ALA A 38 -35.86 -10.86 11.21
C ALA A 38 -36.79 -10.08 12.14
N MET A 39 -36.29 -8.94 12.65
CA MET A 39 -37.03 -8.08 13.61
C MET A 39 -37.77 -6.90 12.97
N ALA A 40 -37.64 -6.69 11.66
CA ALA A 40 -38.13 -5.46 10.98
C ALA A 40 -39.66 -5.22 11.12
N ARG A 41 -40.43 -6.24 11.49
CA ARG A 41 -41.87 -6.13 11.69
C ARG A 41 -42.30 -5.83 13.11
N GLU A 42 -41.39 -5.93 14.08
CA GLU A 42 -41.68 -5.69 15.49
C GLU A 42 -42.01 -4.25 15.78
N ASN A 43 -41.16 -3.33 15.29
CA ASN A 43 -41.35 -1.92 15.49
C ASN A 43 -40.59 -1.09 14.42
N PRO A 44 -40.89 0.24 14.33
CA PRO A 44 -40.23 1.12 13.36
C PRO A 44 -38.70 1.18 13.49
N TRP A 45 -38.17 1.06 14.69
CA TRP A 45 -36.72 1.11 14.96
C TRP A 45 -35.99 -0.07 14.35
N PHE A 46 -36.49 -1.30 14.48
CA PHE A 46 -35.90 -2.45 13.81
C PHE A 46 -36.02 -2.39 12.30
N ARG A 47 -37.10 -1.79 11.78
CA ARG A 47 -37.24 -1.52 10.33
C ARG A 47 -36.20 -0.52 9.85
N ALA A 48 -36.00 0.59 10.57
CA ALA A 48 -34.94 1.57 10.28
C ALA A 48 -33.55 0.91 10.35
N GLY A 49 -33.28 0.08 11.38
CA GLY A 49 -32.05 -0.69 11.49
C GLY A 49 -31.79 -1.61 10.29
N TRP A 50 -32.84 -2.23 9.73
CA TRP A 50 -32.71 -3.02 8.51
C TRP A 50 -32.28 -2.17 7.31
N VAL A 51 -32.88 -1.01 7.08
CA VAL A 51 -32.48 -0.09 6.01
C VAL A 51 -31.05 0.42 6.23
N LEU A 52 -30.71 0.85 7.44
CA LEU A 52 -29.35 1.32 7.77
C LEU A 52 -28.31 0.22 7.62
N SER A 53 -28.67 -1.06 7.89
CA SER A 53 -27.76 -2.19 7.67
C SER A 53 -27.46 -2.43 6.19
N LEU A 54 -28.44 -2.20 5.30
CA LEU A 54 -28.21 -2.23 3.85
C LEU A 54 -27.27 -1.09 3.41
N LEU A 55 -27.52 0.13 3.90
CA LEU A 55 -26.66 1.28 3.59
C LEU A 55 -25.22 1.05 4.07
N ARG A 56 -25.05 0.50 5.29
CA ARG A 56 -23.72 0.17 5.79
C ARG A 56 -23.04 -0.90 4.96
N ALA A 57 -23.76 -1.92 4.49
CA ALA A 57 -23.19 -2.93 3.59
C ALA A 57 -22.70 -2.30 2.27
N LEU A 58 -23.43 -1.32 1.73
CA LEU A 58 -23.06 -0.56 0.52
C LEU A 58 -21.83 0.34 0.74
N CYS A 59 -21.49 0.71 1.97
CA CYS A 59 -20.24 1.42 2.28
C CYS A 59 -19.10 0.45 2.56
N LEU A 60 -19.32 -0.53 3.43
CA LEU A 60 -18.29 -1.42 3.93
C LEU A 60 -17.77 -2.40 2.84
N PHE A 61 -18.67 -3.05 2.10
CA PHE A 61 -18.24 -4.07 1.13
C PHE A 61 -17.45 -3.51 -0.04
N PRO A 62 -17.86 -2.38 -0.69
CA PRO A 62 -16.99 -1.73 -1.65
C PRO A 62 -15.65 -1.29 -1.06
N ALA A 63 -15.63 -0.75 0.17
CA ALA A 63 -14.38 -0.38 0.83
C ALA A 63 -13.44 -1.60 1.01
N LEU A 64 -13.99 -2.76 1.42
CA LEU A 64 -13.22 -4.00 1.52
C LEU A 64 -12.65 -4.44 0.17
N VAL A 65 -13.43 -4.34 -0.92
CA VAL A 65 -12.97 -4.68 -2.27
C VAL A 65 -11.91 -3.67 -2.73
N LEU A 66 -12.14 -2.37 -2.57
CA LEU A 66 -11.20 -1.33 -2.97
C LEU A 66 -9.88 -1.41 -2.20
N ASN A 67 -9.89 -1.88 -0.96
CA ASN A 67 -8.68 -2.15 -0.18
C ASN A 67 -7.80 -3.28 -0.76
N THR A 68 -8.25 -4.02 -1.76
CA THR A 68 -7.41 -4.96 -2.52
C THR A 68 -6.69 -4.29 -3.69
N THR A 69 -6.95 -3.01 -3.94
CA THR A 69 -6.35 -2.24 -5.02
C THR A 69 -5.34 -1.23 -4.50
N ILE A 70 -4.32 -0.94 -5.30
CA ILE A 70 -3.28 0.06 -4.96
C ILE A 70 -3.80 1.51 -4.98
N TRP A 71 -5.03 1.74 -5.45
CA TRP A 71 -5.61 3.06 -5.66
C TRP A 71 -6.32 3.64 -4.46
N PHE A 72 -6.63 2.83 -3.45
CA PHE A 72 -7.60 3.19 -2.44
C PHE A 72 -7.02 3.60 -1.09
N ALA A 73 -5.89 3.00 -0.67
CA ALA A 73 -5.39 3.09 0.71
C ALA A 73 -5.18 4.54 1.21
N ASP A 74 -4.68 5.44 0.34
CA ASP A 74 -4.31 6.80 0.71
C ASP A 74 -5.27 7.86 0.12
N THR A 75 -6.52 7.48 -0.16
CA THR A 75 -7.49 8.41 -0.74
C THR A 75 -8.44 8.99 0.30
N SER A 76 -8.90 10.22 0.07
CA SER A 76 -9.98 10.82 0.86
C SER A 76 -11.26 9.96 0.86
N LEU A 77 -11.50 9.21 -0.22
CA LEU A 77 -12.63 8.28 -0.33
C LEU A 77 -12.57 7.17 0.72
N SER A 78 -11.39 6.61 1.00
CA SER A 78 -11.21 5.56 2.02
C SER A 78 -11.62 6.09 3.40
N TYR A 79 -11.18 7.29 3.73
CA TYR A 79 -11.54 7.97 4.98
C TYR A 79 -13.06 8.21 5.09
N PHE A 80 -13.69 8.75 4.04
CA PHE A 80 -15.14 9.01 4.05
C PHE A 80 -15.97 7.72 4.14
N LEU A 81 -15.57 6.64 3.48
CA LEU A 81 -16.26 5.36 3.60
C LEU A 81 -16.09 4.74 4.99
N ALA A 82 -14.90 4.83 5.59
CA ALA A 82 -14.65 4.37 6.94
C ALA A 82 -15.47 5.15 7.98
N LEU A 83 -15.45 6.49 7.90
CA LEU A 83 -16.24 7.37 8.77
C LEU A 83 -17.74 7.11 8.60
N GLY A 84 -18.23 7.04 7.36
CA GLY A 84 -19.62 6.73 7.04
C GLY A 84 -20.05 5.36 7.59
N SER A 85 -19.22 4.34 7.45
CA SER A 85 -19.48 3.00 8.04
C SER A 85 -19.55 3.03 9.57
N SER A 86 -18.69 3.82 10.22
CA SER A 86 -18.67 3.97 11.68
C SER A 86 -19.89 4.72 12.20
N LEU A 87 -20.30 5.82 11.53
CA LEU A 87 -21.53 6.55 11.85
C LEU A 87 -22.78 5.68 11.65
N LEU A 88 -22.81 4.86 10.61
CA LEU A 88 -23.90 3.91 10.38
C LEU A 88 -23.92 2.79 11.43
N LEU A 89 -22.77 2.35 11.95
CA LEU A 89 -22.73 1.42 13.08
C LEU A 89 -23.35 2.03 14.34
N LEU A 90 -22.96 3.25 14.67
CA LEU A 90 -23.55 3.99 15.80
C LEU A 90 -25.07 4.12 15.65
N ALA A 91 -25.56 4.48 14.46
CA ALA A 91 -26.99 4.55 14.17
C ALA A 91 -27.70 3.19 14.30
N LEU A 92 -27.05 2.09 13.90
CA LEU A 92 -27.57 0.72 14.08
C LEU A 92 -27.68 0.35 15.56
N LEU A 93 -26.70 0.72 16.39
CA LEU A 93 -26.73 0.50 17.83
C LEU A 93 -27.85 1.33 18.50
N VAL A 94 -28.10 2.57 18.04
CA VAL A 94 -29.25 3.38 18.46
C VAL A 94 -30.57 2.70 18.11
N CYS A 95 -30.71 2.24 16.86
CA CYS A 95 -31.90 1.51 16.41
C CYS A 95 -32.14 0.24 17.23
N LEU A 96 -31.07 -0.49 17.53
CA LEU A 96 -31.13 -1.68 18.39
C LEU A 96 -31.62 -1.31 19.82
N TRP A 97 -30.98 -0.31 20.45
CA TRP A 97 -31.35 0.15 21.77
C TRP A 97 -32.82 0.60 21.86
N GLN A 98 -33.25 1.47 20.95
CA GLN A 98 -34.64 1.95 20.92
C GLN A 98 -35.64 0.84 20.56
N GLY A 99 -35.23 -0.05 19.63
CA GLY A 99 -36.03 -1.24 19.28
C GLY A 99 -36.22 -2.19 20.46
N LEU A 100 -35.18 -2.47 21.24
CA LEU A 100 -35.27 -3.27 22.48
C LEU A 100 -36.09 -2.57 23.56
N LYS A 101 -36.01 -1.23 23.67
CA LYS A 101 -36.80 -0.43 24.63
C LYS A 101 -38.30 -0.46 24.33
N ALA A 102 -38.69 -0.58 23.05
CA ALA A 102 -40.09 -0.63 22.62
C ALA A 102 -40.71 -2.04 22.71
N LEU A 103 -39.91 -3.12 22.91
CA LEU A 103 -40.41 -4.50 22.99
C LEU A 103 -41.28 -4.79 24.22
N PRO A 104 -40.99 -4.31 25.46
CA PRO A 104 -41.79 -4.54 26.64
C PRO A 104 -43.26 -4.15 26.51
N GLU A 105 -43.54 -3.08 25.79
CA GLU A 105 -44.90 -2.59 25.52
C GLU A 105 -45.77 -3.61 24.77
N ARG A 106 -45.14 -4.48 23.96
CA ARG A 106 -45.82 -5.52 23.17
C ARG A 106 -45.77 -6.88 23.77
N THR A 107 -44.66 -7.22 24.46
CA THR A 107 -44.42 -8.55 24.98
C THR A 107 -44.77 -8.69 26.48
N GLY A 108 -44.92 -7.57 27.20
CA GLY A 108 -45.09 -7.59 28.66
C GLY A 108 -43.84 -7.99 29.45
N LEU A 109 -42.71 -8.25 28.80
CA LEU A 109 -41.47 -8.71 29.43
C LEU A 109 -40.65 -7.53 29.95
N PRO A 110 -40.20 -7.51 31.21
CA PRO A 110 -39.36 -6.42 31.75
C PRO A 110 -37.92 -6.54 31.26
N LEU A 111 -37.59 -5.88 30.16
CA LEU A 111 -36.24 -5.89 29.59
C LEU A 111 -35.35 -4.77 30.17
N ARG A 112 -34.13 -5.13 30.61
CA ARG A 112 -33.14 -4.15 31.08
C ARG A 112 -32.33 -3.60 29.91
N THR A 113 -32.80 -2.53 29.26
CA THR A 113 -32.21 -1.97 28.05
C THR A 113 -31.16 -0.86 28.30
N LYS A 114 -30.91 -0.47 29.56
CA LYS A 114 -29.94 0.59 29.92
C LYS A 114 -28.52 0.26 29.43
N SER A 115 -28.14 -1.02 29.44
CA SER A 115 -26.82 -1.46 28.95
C SER A 115 -26.64 -1.26 27.43
N ALA A 116 -27.70 -1.42 26.65
CA ALA A 116 -27.66 -1.13 25.23
C ALA A 116 -27.45 0.36 24.95
N GLY A 117 -28.09 1.26 25.75
CA GLY A 117 -27.84 2.69 25.68
C GLY A 117 -26.42 3.08 26.11
N ALA A 118 -25.87 2.40 27.13
CA ALA A 118 -24.47 2.61 27.53
C ALA A 118 -23.48 2.15 26.44
N LEU A 119 -23.79 1.09 25.68
CA LEU A 119 -22.99 0.66 24.53
C LEU A 119 -23.00 1.72 23.39
N VAL A 120 -24.13 2.37 23.14
CA VAL A 120 -24.23 3.51 22.20
C VAL A 120 -23.31 4.65 22.63
N ALA A 121 -23.34 5.02 23.92
CA ALA A 121 -22.50 6.09 24.45
C ALA A 121 -21.00 5.72 24.37
N TRP A 122 -20.65 4.46 24.60
CA TRP A 122 -19.30 3.95 24.48
C TRP A 122 -18.81 4.02 23.02
N ASP A 123 -19.60 3.55 22.05
CA ASP A 123 -19.26 3.58 20.63
C ASP A 123 -19.08 5.02 20.13
N ALA A 124 -19.94 5.95 20.56
CA ALA A 124 -19.81 7.37 20.27
C ALA A 124 -18.51 7.97 20.85
N ALA A 125 -18.13 7.58 22.08
CA ALA A 125 -16.88 8.02 22.70
C ALA A 125 -15.65 7.49 21.93
N VAL A 126 -15.67 6.22 21.54
CA VAL A 126 -14.58 5.63 20.72
C VAL A 126 -14.47 6.31 19.36
N LEU A 127 -15.59 6.58 18.69
CA LEU A 127 -15.62 7.32 17.43
C LEU A 127 -15.02 8.72 17.59
N LEU A 128 -15.39 9.44 18.67
CA LEU A 128 -14.84 10.76 18.96
C LEU A 128 -13.32 10.71 19.19
N LEU A 129 -12.83 9.74 19.97
CA LEU A 129 -11.39 9.54 20.19
C LEU A 129 -10.66 9.24 18.89
N GLY A 130 -11.26 8.45 17.99
CA GLY A 130 -10.70 8.21 16.66
C GLY A 130 -10.62 9.47 15.80
N LEU A 131 -11.64 10.33 15.84
CA LEU A 131 -11.63 11.62 15.14
C LEU A 131 -10.61 12.63 15.71
N LEU A 132 -10.26 12.49 17.00
CA LEU A 132 -9.23 13.29 17.67
C LEU A 132 -7.83 12.67 17.53
N GLU A 133 -7.68 11.59 16.75
CA GLU A 133 -6.42 10.84 16.52
C GLU A 133 -5.69 10.46 17.81
N TYR A 134 -6.44 10.15 18.87
CA TYR A 134 -5.86 9.81 20.16
C TYR A 134 -5.14 8.44 20.13
N GLN A 135 -3.86 8.42 20.47
CA GLN A 135 -2.98 7.23 20.40
C GLN A 135 -2.52 6.72 21.79
N GLY A 136 -3.37 6.69 22.77
CA GLY A 136 -3.03 6.22 24.12
C GLY A 136 -3.23 4.71 24.32
N VAL A 137 -2.18 3.93 24.46
CA VAL A 137 -2.24 2.46 24.67
C VAL A 137 -3.00 2.11 25.95
N PHE A 138 -2.75 2.81 27.06
CA PHE A 138 -3.41 2.54 28.36
C PHE A 138 -4.94 2.74 28.24
N LEU A 139 -5.39 3.82 27.62
CA LEU A 139 -6.81 4.05 27.42
C LEU A 139 -7.45 2.98 26.54
N GLY A 140 -6.72 2.45 25.55
CA GLY A 140 -7.18 1.33 24.71
C GLY A 140 -7.56 0.10 25.55
N TRP A 141 -6.74 -0.28 26.52
CA TRP A 141 -7.04 -1.39 27.43
C TRP A 141 -8.25 -1.12 28.32
N VAL A 142 -8.38 0.11 28.83
CA VAL A 142 -9.56 0.52 29.62
C VAL A 142 -10.82 0.43 28.77
N LEU A 143 -10.80 0.97 27.55
CA LEU A 143 -11.93 0.91 26.62
C LEU A 143 -12.31 -0.53 26.28
N LEU A 144 -11.34 -1.42 26.07
CA LEU A 144 -11.58 -2.83 25.83
C LEU A 144 -12.24 -3.50 27.04
N ALA A 145 -11.76 -3.26 28.25
CA ALA A 145 -12.35 -3.83 29.48
C ALA A 145 -13.79 -3.37 29.68
N VAL A 146 -14.06 -2.05 29.48
CA VAL A 146 -15.42 -1.50 29.54
C VAL A 146 -16.30 -2.12 28.46
N TYR A 147 -15.80 -2.29 27.24
CA TYR A 147 -16.53 -2.94 26.14
C TYR A 147 -16.92 -4.39 26.48
N LEU A 148 -16.00 -5.21 26.98
CA LEU A 148 -16.28 -6.59 27.36
C LEU A 148 -17.33 -6.67 28.50
N TRP A 149 -17.24 -5.75 29.46
CA TRP A 149 -18.25 -5.65 30.50
C TRP A 149 -19.63 -5.23 29.94
N LEU A 150 -19.68 -4.26 29.03
CA LEU A 150 -20.90 -3.85 28.34
C LEU A 150 -21.51 -4.97 27.53
N LEU A 151 -20.71 -5.75 26.79
CA LEU A 151 -21.16 -6.94 26.05
C LEU A 151 -21.85 -7.94 26.97
N TYR A 152 -21.23 -8.27 28.12
CA TYR A 152 -21.86 -9.15 29.11
C TYR A 152 -23.21 -8.59 29.58
N ARG A 153 -23.31 -7.29 29.82
CA ARG A 153 -24.56 -6.64 30.26
C ARG A 153 -25.61 -6.56 29.14
N VAL A 154 -25.20 -6.36 27.90
CA VAL A 154 -26.09 -6.33 26.71
C VAL A 154 -26.57 -7.74 26.36
N TYR A 155 -25.82 -8.79 26.68
CA TYR A 155 -26.27 -10.17 26.50
C TYR A 155 -27.54 -10.49 27.34
N GLN A 156 -27.72 -9.90 28.53
CA GLN A 156 -28.83 -10.20 29.45
C GLN A 156 -30.23 -10.04 28.83
N PRO A 157 -30.57 -8.91 28.13
CA PRO A 157 -31.86 -8.78 27.48
C PRO A 157 -32.08 -9.80 26.36
N PHE A 158 -31.04 -10.21 25.61
CA PHE A 158 -31.18 -11.25 24.60
C PHE A 158 -31.47 -12.61 25.23
N ARG A 159 -30.74 -12.97 26.29
CA ARG A 159 -30.98 -14.18 27.05
C ARG A 159 -32.40 -14.22 27.68
N ALA A 160 -32.85 -13.12 28.24
CA ALA A 160 -34.21 -13.03 28.79
C ALA A 160 -35.29 -13.27 27.75
N LEU A 161 -35.10 -12.80 26.52
CA LEU A 161 -36.01 -13.05 25.40
C LEU A 161 -35.99 -14.55 24.99
N ASP A 162 -34.82 -15.15 24.91
CA ASP A 162 -34.65 -16.57 24.56
C ASP A 162 -35.24 -17.50 25.68
N ASP A 163 -35.00 -17.20 26.98
CA ASP A 163 -35.52 -17.92 28.10
C ASP A 163 -37.06 -17.90 28.17
N HIS A 164 -37.70 -16.84 27.69
CA HIS A 164 -39.17 -16.73 27.59
C HIS A 164 -39.74 -17.23 26.24
N GLY A 165 -38.91 -17.89 25.41
CA GLY A 165 -39.36 -18.46 24.14
C GLY A 165 -39.83 -17.42 23.10
N TYR A 166 -39.30 -16.16 23.19
CA TYR A 166 -39.72 -15.11 22.29
C TYR A 166 -39.32 -15.44 20.86
N ALA A 167 -40.32 -15.53 19.96
CA ALA A 167 -40.12 -15.68 18.51
C ALA A 167 -40.66 -14.46 17.79
N PRO A 168 -39.83 -13.82 16.95
CA PRO A 168 -40.29 -12.68 16.14
C PRO A 168 -41.37 -13.12 15.15
N PRO A 169 -42.33 -12.24 14.79
CA PRO A 169 -43.43 -12.60 13.88
C PRO A 169 -42.87 -13.06 12.52
N ALA A 170 -43.28 -14.25 12.10
CA ALA A 170 -42.88 -14.85 10.86
C ALA A 170 -43.25 -13.97 9.67
N GLY A 171 -42.26 -13.42 8.98
CA GLY A 171 -42.43 -12.66 7.75
C GLY A 171 -42.46 -13.56 6.54
N ARG A 172 -43.24 -13.21 5.49
CA ARG A 172 -43.04 -13.80 4.17
C ARG A 172 -41.65 -13.47 3.68
N VAL A 173 -40.72 -14.40 3.84
CA VAL A 173 -39.32 -14.23 3.42
C VAL A 173 -39.23 -14.74 1.98
N ARG A 174 -39.05 -13.80 1.02
CA ARG A 174 -38.86 -14.17 -0.41
C ARG A 174 -37.52 -14.89 -0.63
N LEU A 175 -36.49 -14.57 0.17
CA LEU A 175 -35.15 -15.11 0.08
C LEU A 175 -34.76 -15.69 1.44
N PRO A 176 -34.47 -16.98 1.58
CA PRO A 176 -33.95 -17.57 2.83
C PRO A 176 -32.63 -16.94 3.27
N ASP A 177 -32.40 -16.84 4.59
CA ASP A 177 -31.21 -16.20 5.16
C ASP A 177 -29.90 -16.83 4.66
N ARG A 178 -29.88 -18.16 4.47
CA ARG A 178 -28.74 -18.90 3.93
C ARG A 178 -28.35 -18.43 2.50
N TRP A 179 -29.32 -18.11 1.65
CA TRP A 179 -29.06 -17.61 0.31
C TRP A 179 -28.61 -16.14 0.30
N LEU A 180 -29.17 -15.32 1.18
CA LEU A 180 -28.77 -13.94 1.32
C LEU A 180 -27.33 -13.84 1.86
N GLY A 181 -27.04 -14.53 2.99
CA GLY A 181 -25.71 -14.53 3.58
C GLY A 181 -24.66 -15.18 2.66
N GLY A 182 -24.99 -16.35 2.07
CA GLY A 182 -24.09 -17.02 1.13
C GLY A 182 -23.84 -16.21 -0.14
N GLY A 183 -24.88 -15.57 -0.70
CA GLY A 183 -24.74 -14.69 -1.88
C GLY A 183 -23.87 -13.48 -1.60
N LEU A 184 -24.07 -12.78 -0.46
CA LEU A 184 -23.23 -11.64 -0.07
C LEU A 184 -21.78 -12.06 0.15
N SER A 185 -21.54 -13.19 0.82
CA SER A 185 -20.18 -13.70 1.04
C SER A 185 -19.50 -14.08 -0.28
N ALA A 186 -20.22 -14.73 -1.20
CA ALA A 186 -19.70 -15.09 -2.51
C ALA A 186 -19.39 -13.84 -3.38
N CYS A 187 -20.28 -12.84 -3.38
CA CYS A 187 -20.04 -11.57 -4.05
C CYS A 187 -18.83 -10.83 -3.47
N LEU A 188 -18.67 -10.81 -2.14
CA LEU A 188 -17.52 -10.20 -1.50
C LEU A 188 -16.23 -10.93 -1.88
N ALA A 189 -16.21 -12.27 -1.77
CA ALA A 189 -15.04 -13.07 -2.12
C ALA A 189 -14.63 -12.88 -3.59
N LEU A 190 -15.59 -12.87 -4.52
CA LEU A 190 -15.36 -12.61 -5.92
C LEU A 190 -14.83 -11.18 -6.14
N GLY A 191 -15.45 -10.19 -5.48
CA GLY A 191 -15.00 -8.80 -5.54
C GLY A 191 -13.57 -8.61 -5.05
N LEU A 192 -13.20 -9.21 -3.92
CA LEU A 192 -11.83 -9.20 -3.39
C LEU A 192 -10.83 -9.82 -4.39
N LEU A 193 -11.17 -10.98 -4.96
CA LEU A 193 -10.35 -11.63 -5.98
C LEU A 193 -10.15 -10.75 -7.21
N LEU A 194 -11.23 -10.19 -7.75
CA LEU A 194 -11.15 -9.29 -8.91
C LEU A 194 -10.38 -8.02 -8.62
N GLY A 195 -10.53 -7.45 -7.43
CA GLY A 195 -9.77 -6.29 -7.00
C GLY A 195 -8.26 -6.55 -7.00
N TYR A 196 -7.81 -7.67 -6.47
CA TYR A 196 -6.39 -8.07 -6.53
C TYR A 196 -5.91 -8.33 -7.97
N LEU A 197 -6.72 -9.00 -8.80
CA LEU A 197 -6.32 -9.34 -10.16
C LEU A 197 -6.23 -8.11 -11.09
N LEU A 198 -7.12 -7.13 -10.89
CA LEU A 198 -7.26 -5.98 -11.80
C LEU A 198 -6.66 -4.69 -11.23
N GLY A 199 -6.53 -4.58 -9.91
CA GLY A 199 -6.10 -3.35 -9.24
C GLY A 199 -4.77 -3.47 -8.48
N GLY A 200 -4.00 -4.54 -8.67
CA GLY A 200 -2.76 -4.80 -7.95
C GLY A 200 -1.47 -4.27 -8.62
N SER A 201 -1.57 -3.61 -9.77
CA SER A 201 -0.44 -3.08 -10.53
C SER A 201 -0.74 -1.71 -11.12
N TYR A 202 0.31 -0.93 -11.40
CA TYR A 202 0.18 0.35 -12.11
C TYR A 202 -0.11 0.13 -13.60
N PRO A 203 -0.97 0.94 -14.22
CA PRO A 203 -1.11 0.97 -15.67
C PRO A 203 0.14 1.62 -16.27
N MET A 204 0.86 0.87 -17.10
CA MET A 204 2.06 1.32 -17.79
C MET A 204 1.75 1.55 -19.26
N ASP A 205 2.24 2.66 -19.81
CA ASP A 205 2.09 3.00 -21.24
C ASP A 205 3.25 2.39 -22.04
N TRP A 206 3.14 1.10 -22.33
CA TRP A 206 4.16 0.35 -23.05
C TRP A 206 4.11 0.63 -24.55
N GLN A 207 5.23 1.09 -25.11
CA GLN A 207 5.40 1.37 -26.54
C GLN A 207 6.63 0.66 -27.09
N PRO A 208 6.61 0.21 -28.34
CA PRO A 208 7.82 -0.31 -28.99
C PRO A 208 8.90 0.77 -29.01
N ALA A 209 10.13 0.42 -28.64
CA ALA A 209 11.26 1.31 -28.77
C ALA A 209 11.55 1.60 -30.26
N ASP A 210 11.92 2.84 -30.58
CA ASP A 210 12.37 3.20 -31.90
C ASP A 210 13.89 2.99 -32.03
N PRO A 211 14.33 2.01 -32.81
CA PRO A 211 15.77 1.74 -32.98
C PRO A 211 16.52 2.90 -33.65
N ALA A 212 15.82 3.75 -34.42
CA ALA A 212 16.42 4.86 -35.12
C ALA A 212 16.63 6.10 -34.22
N ALA A 213 16.02 6.15 -33.06
CA ALA A 213 16.11 7.30 -32.16
C ALA A 213 17.56 7.62 -31.74
N HIS A 214 18.43 6.61 -31.62
CA HIS A 214 19.83 6.77 -31.23
C HIS A 214 20.76 7.32 -32.36
N ASN A 215 20.27 7.41 -33.58
CA ASN A 215 21.11 7.88 -34.69
C ASN A 215 21.60 9.33 -34.47
N SER A 216 20.80 10.16 -33.83
CA SER A 216 21.14 11.56 -33.54
C SER A 216 22.23 11.76 -32.49
N VAL A 217 22.51 10.72 -31.69
CA VAL A 217 23.47 10.75 -30.56
C VAL A 217 24.59 9.72 -30.72
N ALA A 218 24.79 9.22 -31.96
CA ALA A 218 25.73 8.13 -32.23
C ALA A 218 27.18 8.49 -31.89
N GLU A 219 27.59 9.74 -32.10
CA GLU A 219 28.94 10.23 -31.76
C GLU A 219 29.17 10.26 -30.25
N THR A 220 28.21 10.86 -29.50
CA THR A 220 28.26 10.88 -28.03
C THR A 220 28.24 9.45 -27.45
N LYS A 221 27.42 8.58 -28.03
CA LYS A 221 27.37 7.16 -27.63
C LYS A 221 28.71 6.46 -27.83
N ALA A 222 29.38 6.66 -28.98
CA ALA A 222 30.69 6.08 -29.25
C ALA A 222 31.74 6.61 -28.26
N HIS A 223 31.74 7.89 -28.00
CA HIS A 223 32.66 8.51 -27.04
C HIS A 223 32.45 7.97 -25.60
N LEU A 224 31.20 7.80 -25.18
CA LEU A 224 30.91 7.21 -23.86
C LEU A 224 31.39 5.75 -23.73
N VAL A 225 31.26 4.97 -24.82
CA VAL A 225 31.81 3.59 -24.86
C VAL A 225 33.34 3.61 -24.75
N ASP A 226 34.02 4.54 -25.44
CA ASP A 226 35.46 4.69 -25.36
C ASP A 226 35.93 5.08 -23.95
N LEU A 227 35.11 5.81 -23.19
CA LEU A 227 35.35 6.15 -21.79
C LEU A 227 34.97 5.01 -20.80
N GLY A 228 34.48 3.88 -21.29
CA GLY A 228 34.13 2.72 -20.46
C GLY A 228 32.68 2.63 -20.01
N PHE A 229 31.77 3.44 -20.57
CA PHE A 229 30.35 3.30 -20.26
C PHE A 229 29.81 1.95 -20.78
N PRO A 230 29.11 1.12 -19.97
CA PRO A 230 28.63 -0.18 -20.39
C PRO A 230 27.64 -0.07 -21.56
N GLN A 231 27.99 -0.71 -22.69
CA GLN A 231 27.21 -0.63 -23.92
C GLN A 231 25.76 -1.05 -23.74
N GLY A 232 25.50 -2.15 -22.98
CA GLY A 232 24.14 -2.63 -22.74
C GLY A 232 23.26 -1.63 -21.98
N VAL A 233 23.85 -0.85 -21.07
CA VAL A 233 23.14 0.21 -20.36
C VAL A 233 22.87 1.39 -21.29
N LEU A 234 23.85 1.78 -22.15
CA LEU A 234 23.68 2.85 -23.15
C LEU A 234 22.53 2.58 -24.13
N GLU A 235 22.31 1.33 -24.51
CA GLU A 235 21.23 0.92 -25.41
C GLU A 235 19.85 1.13 -24.81
N ASP A 236 19.75 1.11 -23.49
CA ASP A 236 18.51 1.30 -22.74
C ASP A 236 18.21 2.78 -22.43
N LEU A 237 19.19 3.69 -22.63
CA LEU A 237 19.00 5.12 -22.36
C LEU A 237 18.16 5.78 -23.46
N ARG A 238 17.41 6.79 -23.09
CA ARG A 238 16.78 7.69 -24.06
C ARG A 238 17.83 8.57 -24.73
N PRO A 239 17.61 8.98 -26.00
CA PRO A 239 18.54 9.88 -26.72
C PRO A 239 18.89 11.14 -25.93
N GLU A 240 17.90 11.73 -25.23
CA GLU A 240 18.10 12.95 -24.44
C GLU A 240 19.06 12.69 -23.26
N GLY A 241 19.01 11.48 -22.66
CA GLY A 241 19.92 11.07 -21.60
C GLY A 241 21.36 10.91 -22.07
N ILE A 242 21.55 10.41 -23.30
CA ILE A 242 22.87 10.29 -23.95
C ILE A 242 23.37 11.68 -24.36
N ALA A 243 22.53 12.50 -25.00
CA ALA A 243 22.89 13.86 -25.40
C ALA A 243 23.34 14.74 -24.22
N ALA A 244 22.72 14.54 -23.05
CA ALA A 244 23.11 15.24 -21.83
C ALA A 244 24.51 14.87 -21.31
N CYS A 245 25.19 13.89 -21.93
CA CYS A 245 26.56 13.48 -21.66
C CYS A 245 27.53 13.94 -22.76
N GLU A 246 27.12 14.85 -23.63
CA GLU A 246 27.99 15.40 -24.68
C GLU A 246 29.24 16.02 -24.06
N GLY A 247 30.41 15.71 -24.61
CA GLY A 247 31.68 16.20 -24.12
C GLY A 247 32.13 15.55 -22.78
N ALA A 248 31.58 14.42 -22.42
CA ALA A 248 31.99 13.67 -21.21
C ALA A 248 33.51 13.54 -21.11
N LEU A 249 34.04 13.71 -19.88
CA LEU A 249 35.48 13.71 -19.59
C LEU A 249 35.94 12.37 -19.01
N ALA A 250 35.12 11.73 -18.19
CA ALA A 250 35.44 10.45 -17.54
C ALA A 250 34.14 9.69 -17.20
N VAL A 251 34.28 8.38 -17.03
CA VAL A 251 33.20 7.50 -16.62
C VAL A 251 33.69 6.60 -15.48
N THR A 252 32.88 6.46 -14.44
CA THR A 252 33.07 5.46 -13.38
C THR A 252 31.89 4.53 -13.33
N VAL A 253 32.13 3.23 -13.10
CA VAL A 253 31.09 2.19 -13.15
C VAL A 253 31.21 1.25 -11.96
N LYS A 254 30.07 0.95 -11.35
CA LYS A 254 29.93 -0.14 -10.39
C LYS A 254 28.79 -1.06 -10.84
N THR A 255 29.04 -2.35 -10.93
CA THR A 255 28.02 -3.37 -11.21
C THR A 255 28.03 -4.41 -10.10
N GLU A 256 26.86 -4.71 -9.55
CA GLU A 256 26.69 -5.70 -8.49
C GLU A 256 25.40 -6.50 -8.71
N ASP A 257 25.48 -7.81 -8.50
CA ASP A 257 24.36 -8.73 -8.59
C ASP A 257 23.84 -9.04 -7.19
N HIS A 258 22.53 -8.99 -7.01
CA HIS A 258 21.89 -9.06 -5.71
C HIS A 258 20.84 -10.18 -5.66
N PRO A 259 20.78 -10.94 -4.54
CA PRO A 259 19.66 -11.83 -4.27
C PRO A 259 18.43 -11.05 -3.80
N THR A 260 17.24 -11.54 -4.13
CA THR A 260 15.97 -10.99 -3.63
C THR A 260 15.49 -11.66 -2.33
N VAL A 261 16.33 -12.45 -1.69
CA VAL A 261 16.06 -13.11 -0.41
C VAL A 261 16.72 -12.35 0.72
N THR A 262 15.93 -11.90 1.69
CA THR A 262 16.38 -11.04 2.81
C THR A 262 17.02 -11.79 3.98
N SER A 263 16.91 -13.12 4.03
CA SER A 263 17.53 -13.94 5.08
C SER A 263 17.83 -15.33 4.58
N TRP A 264 19.04 -15.81 4.86
CA TRP A 264 19.39 -17.22 4.71
C TRP A 264 19.96 -17.75 6.02
N THR A 265 19.85 -19.07 6.22
CA THR A 265 20.44 -19.73 7.38
C THR A 265 21.96 -19.84 7.19
N ILE A 266 22.74 -19.52 8.23
CA ILE A 266 24.19 -19.69 8.20
C ILE A 266 24.52 -21.15 7.88
N GLY A 267 25.32 -21.36 6.82
CA GLY A 267 25.70 -22.70 6.34
C GLY A 267 24.81 -23.27 5.23
N ALA A 268 23.73 -22.57 4.83
CA ALA A 268 23.00 -22.88 3.60
C ALA A 268 23.76 -22.33 2.37
N GLU A 269 23.47 -22.87 1.18
CA GLU A 269 23.96 -22.30 -0.07
C GLU A 269 23.49 -20.83 -0.20
N PRO A 270 24.35 -19.91 -0.69
CA PRO A 270 23.93 -18.54 -0.92
C PRO A 270 22.76 -18.52 -1.90
N PRO A 271 21.76 -17.63 -1.69
CA PRO A 271 20.66 -17.51 -2.62
C PRO A 271 21.17 -17.06 -4.00
N ALA A 272 20.43 -17.47 -5.05
CA ALA A 272 20.74 -17.05 -6.41
C ALA A 272 20.66 -15.52 -6.54
N GLU A 273 21.58 -14.96 -7.30
CA GLU A 273 21.56 -13.56 -7.69
C GLU A 273 20.49 -13.35 -8.76
N GLU A 274 19.57 -12.46 -8.52
CA GLU A 274 18.36 -12.31 -9.33
C GLU A 274 18.22 -10.91 -9.94
N LEU A 275 18.81 -9.89 -9.31
CA LEU A 275 18.75 -8.50 -9.76
C LEU A 275 20.15 -7.93 -9.87
N ARG A 276 20.48 -7.41 -11.06
CA ARG A 276 21.70 -6.64 -11.31
C ARG A 276 21.41 -5.15 -11.16
N ILE A 277 22.27 -4.44 -10.41
CA ILE A 277 22.30 -2.99 -10.36
C ILE A 277 23.62 -2.53 -10.94
N THR A 278 23.56 -1.68 -11.98
CA THR A 278 24.72 -1.01 -12.58
C THR A 278 24.57 0.48 -12.37
N SER A 279 25.44 1.06 -11.58
CA SER A 279 25.49 2.49 -11.32
C SER A 279 26.66 3.11 -12.07
N VAL A 280 26.39 4.20 -12.79
CA VAL A 280 27.39 4.88 -13.64
C VAL A 280 27.42 6.35 -13.30
N GLY A 281 28.61 6.88 -13.06
CA GLY A 281 28.89 8.30 -12.97
C GLY A 281 29.61 8.79 -14.22
N VAL A 282 29.12 9.85 -14.85
CA VAL A 282 29.71 10.50 -16.02
C VAL A 282 30.13 11.89 -15.65
N LYS A 283 31.43 12.19 -15.69
CA LYS A 283 31.99 13.54 -15.48
C LYS A 283 31.71 14.41 -16.70
N LEU A 284 31.08 15.55 -16.47
CA LEU A 284 30.71 16.49 -17.53
C LEU A 284 31.64 17.71 -17.54
N PRO A 285 31.87 18.35 -18.71
CA PRO A 285 32.60 19.61 -18.76
C PRO A 285 31.82 20.73 -18.06
N GLY A 286 32.53 21.62 -17.36
CA GLY A 286 31.94 22.75 -16.66
C GLY A 286 32.96 23.50 -15.82
N GLU A 287 32.58 24.70 -15.32
CA GLU A 287 33.40 25.48 -14.40
C GLU A 287 33.48 24.87 -13.01
N ARG A 288 32.41 24.16 -12.63
CA ARG A 288 32.35 23.35 -11.38
C ARG A 288 32.26 21.90 -11.75
N GLU A 289 32.77 21.05 -10.87
CA GLU A 289 32.67 19.62 -11.06
C GLU A 289 31.22 19.18 -11.15
N THR A 290 30.89 18.56 -12.24
CA THR A 290 29.52 18.16 -12.59
C THR A 290 29.52 16.69 -12.98
N TRP A 291 28.64 15.92 -12.35
CA TRP A 291 28.45 14.51 -12.63
C TRP A 291 27.01 14.24 -13.02
N ARG A 292 26.83 13.38 -14.03
CA ARG A 292 25.55 12.76 -14.32
C ARG A 292 25.55 11.32 -13.82
N ILE A 293 24.62 11.01 -12.93
CA ILE A 293 24.51 9.70 -12.31
C ILE A 293 23.39 8.91 -13.00
N PHE A 294 23.66 7.64 -13.27
CA PHE A 294 22.70 6.66 -13.77
C PHE A 294 22.67 5.49 -12.80
N HIS A 295 21.48 5.05 -12.43
CA HIS A 295 21.26 3.78 -11.74
C HIS A 295 20.41 2.91 -12.66
N HIS A 296 20.98 1.86 -13.20
CA HIS A 296 20.32 0.88 -14.06
C HIS A 296 20.07 -0.39 -13.29
N PHE A 297 18.87 -0.94 -13.40
CA PHE A 297 18.51 -2.25 -12.84
C PHE A 297 18.15 -3.21 -13.97
N GLN A 298 18.46 -4.50 -13.78
CA GLN A 298 18.12 -5.57 -14.72
C GLN A 298 17.82 -6.86 -13.95
N TRP A 299 16.64 -7.41 -14.18
CA TRP A 299 16.30 -8.75 -13.68
C TRP A 299 17.04 -9.81 -14.50
N LEU A 300 17.87 -10.61 -13.82
CA LEU A 300 18.64 -11.72 -14.42
C LEU A 300 17.78 -12.96 -14.61
N VAL A 301 16.72 -13.05 -13.84
CA VAL A 301 15.71 -14.12 -13.88
C VAL A 301 14.31 -13.50 -13.87
N ASN A 302 13.29 -14.32 -14.08
CA ASN A 302 11.90 -13.85 -13.94
C ASN A 302 11.63 -13.37 -12.49
N PRO A 303 11.14 -12.14 -12.28
CA PRO A 303 10.87 -11.61 -10.94
C PRO A 303 9.81 -12.38 -10.14
N GLY A 304 9.10 -13.31 -10.75
CA GLY A 304 8.13 -14.21 -10.10
C GLY A 304 6.77 -13.57 -9.83
N PHE A 305 6.71 -12.37 -9.26
CA PHE A 305 5.48 -11.65 -9.01
C PHE A 305 5.47 -10.29 -9.73
N TYR A 306 4.35 -9.94 -10.33
CA TYR A 306 4.16 -8.74 -11.15
C TYR A 306 3.15 -7.78 -10.51
N GLY A 307 3.53 -7.23 -9.38
CA GLY A 307 2.75 -6.25 -8.64
C GLY A 307 3.26 -4.84 -8.88
N THR A 308 3.72 -4.21 -7.82
CA THR A 308 4.31 -2.87 -7.84
C THR A 308 5.80 -2.92 -7.53
N GLU A 309 6.53 -2.03 -8.19
CA GLU A 309 7.96 -1.80 -7.99
C GLU A 309 8.17 -0.35 -7.57
N ALA A 310 9.24 -0.10 -6.83
CA ALA A 310 9.65 1.27 -6.51
C ALA A 310 11.18 1.38 -6.47
N ILE A 311 11.68 2.54 -6.89
CA ILE A 311 13.05 2.93 -6.68
C ILE A 311 13.05 4.22 -5.86
N GLN A 312 13.82 4.24 -4.78
CA GLN A 312 14.11 5.43 -4.00
C GLN A 312 15.56 5.81 -4.24
N LEU A 313 15.82 7.07 -4.52
CA LEU A 313 17.18 7.59 -4.62
C LEU A 313 17.55 8.34 -3.33
N TRP A 314 18.79 8.15 -2.89
CA TRP A 314 19.45 9.01 -1.94
C TRP A 314 20.63 9.69 -2.64
N PRO A 315 20.38 10.85 -3.28
CA PRO A 315 21.42 11.58 -3.97
C PRO A 315 22.49 12.07 -2.99
N PRO A 316 23.73 12.36 -3.45
CA PRO A 316 24.81 12.91 -2.63
C PRO A 316 24.47 14.25 -1.94
N THR A 317 23.43 14.93 -2.39
CA THR A 317 22.91 16.19 -1.80
C THR A 317 22.52 16.08 -0.32
N ARG A 318 22.34 14.85 0.18
CA ARG A 318 22.02 14.60 1.61
C ARG A 318 23.20 14.78 2.57
N LEU A 319 24.45 14.80 2.04
CA LEU A 319 25.66 14.92 2.85
C LEU A 319 26.13 16.38 2.83
N GLU A 320 25.86 17.11 3.92
CA GLU A 320 26.40 18.44 4.22
C GLU A 320 26.27 19.48 3.08
N GLU A 321 25.32 19.29 2.15
CA GLU A 321 25.16 20.13 0.96
C GLU A 321 26.46 20.21 0.11
N ALA A 322 27.30 19.17 0.17
CA ALA A 322 28.52 19.10 -0.60
C ALA A 322 28.23 19.01 -2.11
N TRP A 323 27.14 18.37 -2.46
CA TRP A 323 26.64 18.23 -3.83
C TRP A 323 25.23 18.79 -3.91
N VAL A 324 24.90 19.43 -5.03
CA VAL A 324 23.56 19.99 -5.28
C VAL A 324 23.00 19.52 -6.62
N ILE A 325 21.71 19.33 -6.67
CA ILE A 325 21.00 19.12 -7.94
C ILE A 325 20.78 20.51 -8.56
N PRO A 326 21.23 20.76 -9.82
CA PRO A 326 21.01 22.05 -10.48
C PRO A 326 19.53 22.41 -10.55
N GLU A 327 19.21 23.70 -10.38
CA GLU A 327 17.84 24.19 -10.51
C GLU A 327 17.25 23.86 -11.89
N GLY A 328 16.01 23.36 -11.92
CA GLY A 328 15.29 23.01 -13.14
C GLY A 328 15.68 21.65 -13.73
N GLN A 329 16.63 20.92 -13.16
CA GLN A 329 16.89 19.55 -13.57
C GLN A 329 15.95 18.56 -12.87
N ALA A 330 15.21 17.81 -13.69
CA ALA A 330 14.34 16.75 -13.24
C ALA A 330 15.06 15.39 -13.28
N PHE A 331 14.66 14.47 -12.41
CA PHE A 331 14.97 13.05 -12.52
C PHE A 331 14.38 12.50 -13.83
N THR A 332 15.14 11.69 -14.55
CA THR A 332 14.70 11.09 -15.82
C THR A 332 14.94 9.59 -15.81
N GLY A 333 14.20 8.86 -16.61
CA GLY A 333 14.35 7.41 -16.72
C GLY A 333 13.19 6.75 -17.44
N GLN A 334 13.29 5.45 -17.59
CA GLN A 334 12.24 4.60 -18.17
C GLN A 334 12.41 3.15 -17.73
N VAL A 335 11.37 2.38 -17.98
CA VAL A 335 11.34 0.92 -17.79
C VAL A 335 11.27 0.25 -19.16
N LEU A 336 11.94 -0.88 -19.31
CA LEU A 336 12.04 -1.62 -20.55
C LEU A 336 11.81 -3.12 -20.32
N TYR A 337 11.39 -3.81 -21.37
CA TYR A 337 11.39 -5.27 -21.44
C TYR A 337 11.46 -5.74 -22.89
N ASP A 338 11.81 -6.99 -23.09
CA ASP A 338 11.91 -7.61 -24.40
C ASP A 338 10.72 -8.56 -24.61
N ARG A 339 10.15 -8.55 -25.82
CA ARG A 339 9.10 -9.47 -26.22
C ARG A 339 9.13 -9.70 -27.73
N ASP A 340 9.09 -10.96 -28.16
CA ASP A 340 9.06 -11.33 -29.56
C ASP A 340 10.17 -10.67 -30.39
N GLY A 341 11.40 -10.55 -29.81
CA GLY A 341 12.57 -9.93 -30.44
C GLY A 341 12.48 -8.39 -30.59
N ARG A 342 11.57 -7.74 -29.87
CA ARG A 342 11.43 -6.28 -29.83
C ARG A 342 11.55 -5.77 -28.41
N VAL A 343 12.17 -4.60 -28.27
CA VAL A 343 12.22 -3.85 -27.02
C VAL A 343 10.96 -2.98 -26.89
N TYR A 344 10.35 -3.01 -25.71
CA TYR A 344 9.27 -2.11 -25.33
C TYR A 344 9.73 -1.22 -24.19
N THR A 345 9.28 0.03 -24.21
CA THR A 345 9.60 1.04 -23.19
C THR A 345 8.34 1.65 -22.62
N ALA A 346 8.40 2.08 -21.36
CA ALA A 346 7.37 2.91 -20.75
C ALA A 346 8.00 3.96 -19.83
N PRO A 347 7.41 5.15 -19.72
CA PRO A 347 7.73 6.07 -18.63
C PRO A 347 7.37 5.43 -17.28
N TYR A 348 8.02 5.85 -16.20
CA TYR A 348 7.56 5.53 -14.87
C TYR A 348 6.14 6.04 -14.64
N PHE A 349 5.32 5.28 -13.93
CA PHE A 349 3.98 5.73 -13.54
C PHE A 349 4.04 6.99 -12.67
N PHE A 350 5.01 7.03 -11.78
CA PHE A 350 5.37 8.21 -10.98
C PHE A 350 6.89 8.36 -10.98
N LEU A 351 7.36 9.57 -11.11
CA LEU A 351 8.77 9.95 -10.97
C LEU A 351 8.84 11.36 -10.41
N GLY A 352 9.40 11.51 -9.20
CA GLY A 352 9.55 12.81 -8.55
C GLY A 352 9.78 12.69 -7.05
N ASP A 353 9.85 13.86 -6.40
CA ASP A 353 10.01 13.95 -4.95
C ASP A 353 8.75 13.50 -4.22
N GLN A 354 8.94 12.71 -3.16
CA GLN A 354 7.88 12.24 -2.29
C GLN A 354 8.25 12.47 -0.83
N SER A 355 7.40 13.26 -0.15
CA SER A 355 7.54 13.45 1.30
C SER A 355 6.86 12.31 2.06
N TYR A 356 7.48 11.85 3.13
CA TYR A 356 6.98 10.77 3.96
C TYR A 356 7.37 10.95 5.42
N THR A 357 6.64 10.30 6.30
CA THR A 357 6.97 10.22 7.73
C THR A 357 7.27 8.77 8.09
N GLN A 358 8.46 8.53 8.58
CA GLN A 358 8.92 7.22 9.04
C GLN A 358 8.91 7.18 10.56
N ALA A 359 8.35 6.11 11.14
CA ALA A 359 8.44 5.87 12.57
C ALA A 359 9.83 5.34 12.91
N ASP A 360 10.58 6.05 13.74
CA ASP A 360 11.86 5.62 14.28
C ASP A 360 11.76 5.47 15.81
N PHE A 361 12.75 4.80 16.41
CA PHE A 361 12.85 4.62 17.86
C PHE A 361 12.84 5.95 18.63
N PHE A 362 13.38 7.01 18.04
CA PHE A 362 13.46 8.37 18.62
C PHE A 362 12.25 9.25 18.28
N GLY A 363 11.23 8.73 17.56
CA GLY A 363 10.02 9.45 17.16
C GLY A 363 9.85 9.53 15.64
N PRO A 364 8.76 10.17 15.16
CA PRO A 364 8.50 10.28 13.73
C PRO A 364 9.53 11.19 13.07
N GLN A 365 10.21 10.68 12.04
CA GLN A 365 11.12 11.44 11.20
C GLN A 365 10.47 11.74 9.86
N GLN A 366 10.57 12.99 9.42
CA GLN A 366 10.12 13.40 8.08
C GLN A 366 11.28 13.30 7.11
N GLY A 367 11.02 12.75 5.93
CA GLY A 367 11.95 12.67 4.83
C GLY A 367 11.28 13.12 3.53
N THR A 368 12.10 13.59 2.59
CA THR A 368 11.69 13.84 1.20
C THR A 368 12.77 13.28 0.32
N ASP A 369 12.41 12.33 -0.55
CA ASP A 369 13.32 11.69 -1.48
C ASP A 369 12.69 11.57 -2.87
N PRO A 370 13.51 11.52 -3.92
CA PRO A 370 13.05 11.11 -5.24
C PRO A 370 12.65 9.65 -5.27
N PHE A 371 11.46 9.38 -5.78
CA PHE A 371 10.93 8.04 -6.02
C PHE A 371 10.54 7.85 -7.48
N ALA A 372 10.70 6.61 -7.95
CA ALA A 372 10.04 6.10 -9.14
C ALA A 372 9.12 4.95 -8.72
N ALA A 373 7.88 4.94 -9.24
CA ALA A 373 6.94 3.85 -9.05
C ALA A 373 6.48 3.32 -10.40
N PHE A 374 6.40 1.98 -10.52
CA PHE A 374 6.07 1.31 -11.77
C PHE A 374 5.59 -0.12 -11.53
N SER A 375 5.20 -0.80 -12.61
CA SER A 375 4.94 -2.24 -12.62
C SER A 375 5.60 -2.88 -13.81
N LEU A 376 6.10 -4.09 -13.63
CA LEU A 376 6.69 -4.90 -14.70
C LEU A 376 5.60 -5.67 -15.45
N PRO A 377 5.76 -5.93 -16.76
CA PRO A 377 4.80 -6.68 -17.54
C PRO A 377 4.90 -8.18 -17.22
N ARG A 378 3.75 -8.86 -17.19
CA ARG A 378 3.70 -10.33 -16.99
C ARG A 378 4.22 -11.11 -18.21
N ALA A 379 4.12 -10.51 -19.39
CA ALA A 379 4.57 -11.10 -20.63
C ALA A 379 5.82 -10.38 -21.10
N GLY A 380 6.88 -11.12 -21.36
CA GLY A 380 8.17 -10.59 -21.77
C GLY A 380 9.30 -11.08 -20.87
N GLU A 381 10.50 -10.76 -21.25
CA GLU A 381 11.75 -11.15 -20.60
C GLU A 381 12.69 -9.95 -20.51
N ASN A 382 13.79 -10.10 -19.78
CA ASN A 382 14.83 -9.07 -19.68
C ASN A 382 14.25 -7.73 -19.18
N GLN A 383 13.46 -7.78 -18.08
CA GLN A 383 12.88 -6.59 -17.45
C GLN A 383 13.99 -5.75 -16.83
N ARG A 384 14.05 -4.47 -17.21
CA ARG A 384 15.10 -3.55 -16.82
C ARG A 384 14.62 -2.10 -16.86
N GLY A 385 15.47 -1.20 -16.42
CA GLY A 385 15.18 0.22 -16.49
C GLY A 385 16.29 1.04 -15.83
N TYR A 386 16.17 2.35 -15.91
CA TYR A 386 17.15 3.23 -15.30
C TYR A 386 16.53 4.52 -14.79
N LEU A 387 17.23 5.14 -13.84
CA LEU A 387 17.01 6.51 -13.38
C LEU A 387 18.29 7.30 -13.56
N SER A 388 18.19 8.58 -13.93
CA SER A 388 19.34 9.47 -13.97
C SER A 388 19.03 10.89 -13.50
N TYR A 389 20.05 11.54 -12.96
CA TYR A 389 20.03 12.93 -12.52
C TYR A 389 21.44 13.52 -12.60
N SER A 390 21.55 14.86 -12.63
CA SER A 390 22.87 15.52 -12.55
C SER A 390 23.05 16.17 -11.19
N ILE A 391 24.29 16.25 -10.78
CA ILE A 391 24.74 16.90 -9.55
C ILE A 391 25.96 17.78 -9.84
N VAL A 392 26.09 18.84 -9.09
CA VAL A 392 27.20 19.79 -9.19
C VAL A 392 27.85 19.94 -7.80
N GLU A 393 29.16 19.97 -7.80
CA GLU A 393 29.91 20.22 -6.58
C GLU A 393 29.61 21.61 -6.00
N ASN A 394 29.35 21.64 -4.71
CA ASN A 394 29.13 22.85 -3.92
C ASN A 394 30.24 23.09 -2.89
N LYS A 395 30.83 21.99 -2.39
CA LYS A 395 31.99 22.02 -1.50
C LYS A 395 33.00 20.98 -2.00
N THR A 396 34.27 21.37 -2.06
CA THR A 396 35.39 20.51 -2.48
C THR A 396 35.73 19.44 -1.45
N ASP A 397 36.42 18.41 -1.90
CA ASP A 397 36.98 17.32 -1.08
C ASP A 397 35.93 16.41 -0.41
N TYR A 398 34.72 16.33 -0.98
CA TYR A 398 33.68 15.41 -0.50
C TYR A 398 33.52 14.22 -1.42
N LEU A 399 33.51 13.01 -0.80
CA LEU A 399 33.16 11.77 -1.48
C LEU A 399 31.78 11.89 -2.17
N LEU A 400 31.68 11.46 -3.42
CA LEU A 400 30.41 11.30 -4.11
C LEU A 400 29.81 9.97 -3.70
N SER A 401 28.62 10.01 -3.07
CA SER A 401 27.94 8.82 -2.53
C SER A 401 26.47 8.83 -2.95
N ALA A 402 26.17 8.18 -4.07
CA ALA A 402 24.83 8.08 -4.68
C ALA A 402 24.21 6.71 -4.40
N TRP A 403 23.13 6.68 -3.62
CA TRP A 403 22.45 5.46 -3.21
C TRP A 403 21.17 5.22 -3.97
N VAL A 404 20.88 3.97 -4.22
CA VAL A 404 19.65 3.48 -4.82
C VAL A 404 19.05 2.36 -3.98
N ASN A 405 17.73 2.43 -3.72
CA ASN A 405 16.96 1.40 -3.04
C ASN A 405 15.88 0.89 -4.00
N TYR A 406 16.03 -0.34 -4.48
CA TYR A 406 15.04 -1.01 -5.31
C TYR A 406 14.12 -1.85 -4.43
N THR A 407 12.82 -1.60 -4.49
CA THR A 407 11.81 -2.34 -3.71
C THR A 407 10.90 -3.12 -4.64
N HIS A 408 10.89 -4.43 -4.50
CA HIS A 408 10.09 -5.39 -5.26
C HIS A 408 8.96 -5.97 -4.42
N GLN A 409 7.77 -6.07 -5.00
CA GLN A 409 6.64 -6.78 -4.39
C GLN A 409 6.73 -8.28 -4.74
N LYS A 410 6.90 -9.13 -3.72
CA LYS A 410 7.08 -10.59 -3.89
C LYS A 410 5.77 -11.38 -3.91
N THR A 411 4.69 -10.84 -3.37
CA THR A 411 3.43 -11.55 -3.23
C THR A 411 2.23 -10.61 -3.14
N TRP A 412 1.07 -11.15 -3.51
CA TRP A 412 -0.22 -10.47 -3.32
C TRP A 412 -0.78 -10.59 -1.89
N ALA A 413 -0.21 -11.44 -1.05
CA ALA A 413 -0.76 -11.80 0.27
C ALA A 413 -0.61 -10.67 1.30
N GLN A 414 -1.12 -9.49 0.96
CA GLN A 414 -1.17 -8.31 1.83
C GLN A 414 -2.54 -7.65 1.75
N TYR A 415 -3.12 -7.39 2.91
CA TYR A 415 -4.40 -6.68 3.00
C TYR A 415 -4.40 -5.70 4.18
N PRO A 416 -4.72 -4.42 3.97
CA PRO A 416 -4.98 -3.75 2.68
C PRO A 416 -3.80 -3.84 1.71
N ALA A 417 -4.06 -3.74 0.41
CA ALA A 417 -3.01 -3.66 -0.59
C ALA A 417 -2.16 -2.41 -0.36
N LYS A 418 -0.85 -2.57 -0.43
CA LYS A 418 0.12 -1.48 -0.42
C LYS A 418 0.95 -1.51 -1.69
N THR A 419 1.50 -0.39 -2.07
CA THR A 419 2.49 -0.31 -3.14
C THR A 419 3.90 -0.51 -2.60
N ALA A 420 4.86 -0.90 -3.46
CA ALA A 420 6.27 -0.96 -3.10
C ALA A 420 6.79 0.38 -2.59
N MET A 421 6.35 1.49 -3.20
CA MET A 421 6.68 2.84 -2.76
C MET A 421 6.15 3.13 -1.35
N ALA A 422 4.88 2.84 -1.06
CA ALA A 422 4.30 3.04 0.26
C ALA A 422 4.96 2.14 1.33
N ALA A 423 5.31 0.90 0.96
CA ALA A 423 6.05 -0.01 1.85
C ALA A 423 7.44 0.55 2.19
N ARG A 424 8.14 1.09 1.20
CA ARG A 424 9.47 1.70 1.38
C ARG A 424 9.41 2.96 2.24
N MET A 425 8.47 3.86 1.98
CA MET A 425 8.26 5.08 2.79
C MET A 425 7.92 4.78 4.25
N ALA A 426 7.23 3.67 4.53
CA ALA A 426 6.93 3.23 5.89
C ALA A 426 8.13 2.67 6.67
N GLY A 427 9.33 2.65 6.09
CA GLY A 427 10.55 2.18 6.75
C GLY A 427 10.75 0.67 6.73
N GLY A 428 9.99 -0.05 5.91
CA GLY A 428 10.09 -1.50 5.78
C GLY A 428 11.38 -1.93 5.08
N TRP A 429 12.47 -2.16 5.84
CA TRP A 429 13.66 -2.82 5.29
C TRP A 429 13.44 -4.33 5.16
N ASN A 430 12.80 -4.96 6.14
CA ASN A 430 12.60 -6.41 6.20
C ASN A 430 11.32 -6.83 6.98
N GLY A 431 10.44 -5.90 7.31
CA GLY A 431 9.28 -6.18 8.19
C GLY A 431 8.04 -6.68 7.47
N GLU A 432 7.87 -6.33 6.21
CA GLU A 432 6.71 -6.73 5.44
C GLU A 432 7.08 -7.91 4.52
N ARG A 433 6.52 -9.09 4.82
CA ARG A 433 6.78 -10.33 4.04
C ARG A 433 6.43 -10.21 2.55
N ALA A 434 5.64 -9.20 2.17
CA ALA A 434 5.21 -8.99 0.81
C ALA A 434 6.22 -8.23 -0.04
N PHE A 435 7.22 -7.58 0.54
CA PHE A 435 8.20 -6.76 -0.16
C PHE A 435 9.62 -7.12 0.23
N VAL A 436 10.54 -6.87 -0.70
CA VAL A 436 11.99 -6.92 -0.47
C VAL A 436 12.60 -5.62 -0.97
N THR A 437 13.52 -5.04 -0.20
CA THR A 437 14.30 -3.87 -0.62
C THR A 437 15.76 -4.27 -0.76
N ILE A 438 16.33 -3.95 -1.92
CA ILE A 438 17.72 -4.13 -2.27
C ILE A 438 18.35 -2.75 -2.32
N GLN A 439 19.47 -2.56 -1.64
CA GLN A 439 20.21 -1.30 -1.60
C GLN A 439 21.57 -1.47 -2.25
N ASP A 440 21.93 -0.49 -3.08
CA ASP A 440 23.27 -0.37 -3.65
C ASP A 440 23.71 1.10 -3.67
N ALA A 441 25.00 1.35 -3.86
CA ALA A 441 25.57 2.69 -3.88
C ALA A 441 26.74 2.78 -4.87
N LEU A 442 26.76 3.86 -5.64
CA LEU A 442 27.94 4.32 -6.34
C LEU A 442 28.70 5.29 -5.43
N GLN A 443 29.91 4.89 -5.02
CA GLN A 443 30.74 5.69 -4.13
C GLN A 443 32.14 5.79 -4.70
N PHE A 444 32.65 7.01 -4.86
CA PHE A 444 34.01 7.27 -5.36
C PHE A 444 34.49 8.66 -4.94
N SER A 445 35.80 8.85 -4.94
CA SER A 445 36.42 10.15 -4.82
C SER A 445 36.54 10.77 -6.21
N PRO A 446 35.91 11.93 -6.49
CA PRO A 446 36.00 12.56 -7.82
C PRO A 446 37.42 12.83 -8.30
N ASP A 447 38.34 13.12 -7.40
CA ASP A 447 39.75 13.41 -7.70
C ASP A 447 40.52 12.18 -8.21
N GLU A 448 40.03 10.97 -7.89
CA GLU A 448 40.67 9.71 -8.30
C GLU A 448 40.18 9.23 -9.70
N VAL A 449 39.12 9.84 -10.24
CA VAL A 449 38.53 9.45 -11.51
C VAL A 449 39.10 10.34 -12.64
N GLY A 450 39.92 9.77 -13.50
CA GLY A 450 40.52 10.43 -14.67
C GLY A 450 42.04 10.59 -14.62
N ASP A 451 42.70 10.13 -13.54
CA ASP A 451 44.16 10.07 -13.44
C ASP A 451 44.76 8.73 -13.90
N GLU A 452 43.93 7.79 -14.39
CA GLU A 452 44.36 6.55 -15.05
C GLU A 452 44.15 6.69 -16.59
#